data_5d081ee3980ebef13f4b0e4494b3a1c9
#
_entry.id   5d081ee3980ebef13f4b0e4494b3a1c9
#
_cell.length_a   1.000
_cell.length_b   1.000
_cell.length_c   1.000
_cell.angle_alpha   90.00
_cell.angle_beta   90.00
_cell.angle_gamma   90.00
#
_symmetry.space_group_name_H-M   'P 1'
#
loop_
_entity.id
_entity.type
_entity.pdbx_description
1 polymer ?
#
loop_
_entity_poly.entity_id
_entity_poly.type
_entity_poly.pdbx_seq_one_letter_code
_entity_poly.pdbx_strand_id
1 'polypeptide(L)'
;FKLAGAKIKDTNALLITHAHSDHISQIKLFEGLPVYTYCDLDVDHKSIQPFEVFSIGSFTIRVIPVSHDAYHTVGFVIQSGNEKLVYITDTGYISNKIAPYLKGATYYIFESNHDMDCLMKSKRPLFLKQRISSDIGHMNNVDASRWLTSLVSNQTKEVVLAHISSDCNKTELAKQTLIDTCIERNVPVTF
;
A
#
# COMPACT_ATOMS: atom_id res chain seq x y z
N PHE A 1 -10.38 13.58 2.14
CA PHE A 1 -10.06 14.97 2.42
C PHE A 1 -10.92 15.54 3.56
N LYS A 2 -12.26 15.55 3.45
CA LYS A 2 -13.13 16.13 4.50
C LYS A 2 -12.92 15.53 5.89
N LEU A 3 -12.82 14.19 5.98
CA LEU A 3 -12.61 13.50 7.26
C LEU A 3 -11.24 13.80 7.88
N ALA A 4 -10.22 14.05 7.06
CA ALA A 4 -8.87 14.41 7.52
C ALA A 4 -8.69 15.93 7.71
N GLY A 5 -9.73 16.74 7.50
CA GLY A 5 -9.65 18.20 7.55
C GLY A 5 -8.80 18.84 6.43
N ALA A 6 -8.32 18.04 5.48
CA ALA A 6 -7.52 18.49 4.36
C ALA A 6 -8.38 19.05 3.22
N LYS A 7 -7.82 19.94 2.42
CA LYS A 7 -8.46 20.52 1.24
C LYS A 7 -7.63 20.22 0.01
N ILE A 8 -8.28 19.94 -1.13
CA ILE A 8 -7.59 19.68 -2.41
C ILE A 8 -6.62 20.81 -2.77
N LYS A 9 -7.01 22.06 -2.52
CA LYS A 9 -6.15 23.23 -2.77
C LYS A 9 -4.83 23.26 -1.98
N ASP A 10 -4.73 22.49 -0.91
CA ASP A 10 -3.53 22.38 -0.07
C ASP A 10 -2.63 21.22 -0.53
N THR A 11 -3.00 20.53 -1.63
CA THR A 11 -2.26 19.42 -2.22
C THR A 11 -1.22 19.95 -3.22
N ASN A 12 0.01 19.47 -3.14
CA ASN A 12 1.12 19.90 -4.01
C ASN A 12 1.32 19.00 -5.23
N ALA A 13 0.93 17.72 -5.12
CA ALA A 13 1.06 16.74 -6.19
C ALA A 13 0.19 15.51 -5.93
N LEU A 14 -0.01 14.72 -6.96
CA LEU A 14 -0.69 13.43 -6.91
C LEU A 14 0.29 12.32 -7.28
N LEU A 15 0.40 11.30 -6.45
CA LEU A 15 1.15 10.07 -6.72
C LEU A 15 0.15 8.96 -7.05
N ILE A 16 0.24 8.38 -8.24
CA ILE A 16 -0.64 7.30 -8.70
C ILE A 16 0.15 5.99 -8.69
N THR A 17 -0.41 4.98 -8.02
CA THR A 17 0.21 3.64 -7.92
C THR A 17 0.02 2.84 -9.20
N HIS A 18 -1.18 2.86 -9.77
CA HIS A 18 -1.56 2.15 -11.01
C HIS A 18 -2.92 2.63 -11.54
N ALA A 19 -3.32 2.12 -12.71
CA ALA A 19 -4.47 2.61 -13.47
C ALA A 19 -5.79 1.85 -13.25
N HIS A 20 -5.95 1.04 -12.21
CA HIS A 20 -7.26 0.45 -11.89
C HIS A 20 -8.26 1.55 -11.52
N SER A 21 -9.52 1.32 -11.88
CA SER A 21 -10.58 2.34 -11.81
C SER A 21 -10.83 2.90 -10.41
N ASP A 22 -10.69 2.09 -9.37
CA ASP A 22 -10.81 2.49 -7.97
C ASP A 22 -9.68 3.41 -7.49
N HIS A 23 -8.53 3.43 -8.19
CA HIS A 23 -7.41 4.32 -7.92
C HIS A 23 -7.44 5.63 -8.71
N ILE A 24 -8.02 5.64 -9.90
CA ILE A 24 -8.00 6.81 -10.80
C ILE A 24 -9.36 7.44 -11.07
N SER A 25 -10.48 6.86 -10.63
CA SER A 25 -11.84 7.35 -10.93
C SER A 25 -12.08 8.81 -10.55
N GLN A 26 -11.37 9.32 -9.56
CA GLN A 26 -11.50 10.69 -9.06
C GLN A 26 -10.35 11.62 -9.46
N ILE A 27 -9.49 11.21 -10.39
CA ILE A 27 -8.29 11.97 -10.79
C ILE A 27 -8.62 13.38 -11.28
N LYS A 28 -9.77 13.57 -11.93
CA LYS A 28 -10.26 14.87 -12.42
C LYS A 28 -10.50 15.91 -11.31
N LEU A 29 -10.71 15.47 -10.06
CA LEU A 29 -10.84 16.39 -8.92
C LEU A 29 -9.53 17.13 -8.60
N PHE A 30 -8.40 16.61 -9.12
CA PHE A 30 -7.04 17.11 -8.89
C PHE A 30 -6.46 17.78 -10.14
N GLU A 31 -7.33 18.20 -11.07
CA GLU A 31 -6.92 18.91 -12.28
C GLU A 31 -6.04 20.12 -11.96
N GLY A 32 -4.95 20.29 -12.71
CA GLY A 32 -3.96 21.35 -12.49
C GLY A 32 -2.85 21.03 -11.48
N LEU A 33 -2.94 19.88 -10.75
CA LEU A 33 -1.83 19.41 -9.91
C LEU A 33 -0.84 18.56 -10.72
N PRO A 34 0.46 18.63 -10.41
CA PRO A 34 1.43 17.68 -10.95
C PRO A 34 1.08 16.25 -10.59
N VAL A 35 0.92 15.38 -11.58
CA VAL A 35 0.67 13.95 -11.41
C VAL A 35 1.96 13.18 -11.68
N TYR A 36 2.35 12.28 -10.81
CA TYR A 36 3.51 11.39 -10.93
C TYR A 36 3.02 9.94 -10.98
N THR A 37 3.37 9.21 -12.00
CA THR A 37 2.95 7.82 -12.18
C THR A 37 3.93 7.02 -13.02
N TYR A 38 3.97 5.69 -12.81
CA TYR A 38 4.69 4.74 -13.67
C TYR A 38 3.76 4.20 -14.78
N CYS A 39 2.46 4.14 -14.55
CA CYS A 39 1.49 3.69 -15.55
C CYS A 39 1.10 4.82 -16.52
N ASP A 40 0.66 4.43 -17.72
CA ASP A 40 0.11 5.38 -18.68
C ASP A 40 -1.28 5.85 -18.23
N LEU A 41 -1.51 7.16 -18.29
CA LEU A 41 -2.78 7.79 -17.96
C LEU A 41 -3.20 8.76 -19.07
N ASP A 42 -4.50 8.91 -19.27
CA ASP A 42 -5.10 9.88 -20.19
C ASP A 42 -5.20 11.29 -19.57
N VAL A 43 -4.16 11.71 -18.86
CA VAL A 43 -3.98 13.05 -18.29
C VAL A 43 -2.49 13.41 -18.38
N ASP A 44 -2.19 14.72 -18.38
CA ASP A 44 -0.79 15.16 -18.31
C ASP A 44 -0.13 14.68 -17.02
N HIS A 45 1.01 14.00 -17.15
CA HIS A 45 1.71 13.41 -16.01
C HIS A 45 3.22 13.37 -16.23
N LYS A 46 3.95 13.29 -15.13
CA LYS A 46 5.37 12.99 -15.08
C LYS A 46 5.57 11.48 -14.91
N SER A 47 6.15 10.86 -15.92
CA SER A 47 6.51 9.44 -15.85
C SER A 47 7.65 9.25 -14.85
N ILE A 48 7.47 8.30 -13.93
CA ILE A 48 8.46 7.87 -12.94
C ILE A 48 8.83 6.41 -13.17
N GLN A 49 10.00 6.00 -12.70
CA GLN A 49 10.51 4.64 -12.95
C GLN A 49 10.74 3.87 -11.63
N PRO A 50 10.62 2.53 -11.64
CA PRO A 50 10.96 1.70 -10.49
C PRO A 50 12.35 2.03 -9.93
N PHE A 51 12.41 2.19 -8.60
CA PHE A 51 13.60 2.59 -7.81
C PHE A 51 14.06 4.05 -7.99
N GLU A 52 13.43 4.81 -8.88
CA GLU A 52 13.70 6.24 -8.99
C GLU A 52 13.49 6.95 -7.65
N VAL A 53 14.30 8.00 -7.44
CA VAL A 53 14.18 8.89 -6.27
C VAL A 53 14.06 10.31 -6.78
N PHE A 54 13.01 11.01 -6.35
CA PHE A 54 12.77 12.41 -6.68
C PHE A 54 12.23 13.16 -5.47
N SER A 55 12.13 14.49 -5.58
CA SER A 55 11.63 15.33 -4.48
C SER A 55 10.41 16.16 -4.90
N ILE A 56 9.49 16.32 -3.96
CA ILE A 56 8.34 17.24 -4.04
C ILE A 56 8.35 18.08 -2.76
N GLY A 57 8.71 19.36 -2.86
CA GLY A 57 8.90 20.20 -1.68
C GLY A 57 9.95 19.60 -0.72
N SER A 58 9.58 19.39 0.53
CA SER A 58 10.45 18.78 1.56
C SER A 58 10.42 17.24 1.56
N PHE A 59 9.63 16.61 0.70
CA PHE A 59 9.51 15.17 0.62
C PHE A 59 10.48 14.57 -0.39
N THR A 60 11.21 13.55 0.02
CA THR A 60 11.97 12.65 -0.88
C THR A 60 11.16 11.39 -1.08
N ILE A 61 10.90 11.04 -2.33
CA ILE A 61 10.03 9.93 -2.72
C ILE A 61 10.85 8.91 -3.48
N ARG A 62 10.78 7.65 -3.03
CA ARG A 62 11.33 6.50 -3.75
C ARG A 62 10.19 5.65 -4.30
N VAL A 63 10.28 5.32 -5.58
CA VAL A 63 9.34 4.46 -6.29
C VAL A 63 9.67 3.00 -6.02
N ILE A 64 8.70 2.24 -5.52
CA ILE A 64 8.85 0.83 -5.16
C ILE A 64 8.02 -0.03 -6.13
N PRO A 65 8.63 -0.86 -6.99
CA PRO A 65 7.86 -1.77 -7.82
C PRO A 65 7.19 -2.84 -6.95
N VAL A 66 5.90 -3.08 -7.19
CA VAL A 66 5.11 -4.10 -6.49
C VAL A 66 4.55 -5.11 -7.50
N SER A 67 4.09 -6.25 -7.00
CA SER A 67 3.60 -7.34 -7.84
C SER A 67 2.07 -7.31 -7.89
N HIS A 68 1.53 -6.83 -9.00
CA HIS A 68 0.09 -6.74 -9.22
C HIS A 68 -0.25 -7.00 -10.68
N ASP A 69 -1.50 -7.35 -10.97
CA ASP A 69 -1.98 -7.65 -12.31
C ASP A 69 -2.36 -6.41 -13.14
N ALA A 70 -2.20 -5.22 -12.57
CA ALA A 70 -2.20 -3.97 -13.33
C ALA A 70 -0.83 -3.69 -13.95
N TYR A 71 -0.84 -3.18 -15.17
CA TYR A 71 0.39 -2.80 -15.86
C TYR A 71 1.07 -1.64 -15.13
N HIS A 72 2.38 -1.77 -14.86
CA HIS A 72 3.18 -0.70 -14.24
C HIS A 72 2.70 -0.27 -12.84
N THR A 73 2.54 -1.23 -11.91
CA THR A 73 2.15 -0.93 -10.53
C THR A 73 3.34 -0.61 -9.64
N VAL A 74 3.19 0.43 -8.82
CA VAL A 74 4.21 0.85 -7.85
C VAL A 74 3.58 1.22 -6.50
N GLY A 75 4.37 1.12 -5.44
CA GLY A 75 4.15 1.78 -4.16
C GLY A 75 5.20 2.86 -3.93
N PHE A 76 5.21 3.46 -2.75
CA PHE A 76 6.08 4.59 -2.45
C PHE A 76 6.71 4.48 -1.06
N VAL A 77 7.97 4.89 -0.97
CA VAL A 77 8.60 5.27 0.31
C VAL A 77 8.79 6.77 0.29
N ILE A 78 8.19 7.47 1.25
CA ILE A 78 8.19 8.94 1.33
C ILE A 78 8.90 9.33 2.62
N GLN A 79 9.91 10.22 2.51
CA GLN A 79 10.70 10.69 3.64
C GLN A 79 10.62 12.21 3.75
N SER A 80 10.50 12.71 4.99
CA SER A 80 10.61 14.13 5.31
C SER A 80 11.27 14.28 6.69
N GLY A 81 12.42 14.95 6.74
CA GLY A 81 13.24 14.98 7.94
C GLY A 81 13.60 13.57 8.41
N ASN A 82 13.28 13.26 9.66
CA ASN A 82 13.53 11.93 10.26
C ASN A 82 12.36 10.95 10.14
N GLU A 83 11.26 11.35 9.47
CA GLU A 83 10.09 10.51 9.34
C GLU A 83 10.05 9.84 7.97
N LYS A 84 9.61 8.59 7.97
CA LYS A 84 9.52 7.74 6.79
C LYS A 84 8.15 7.08 6.76
N LEU A 85 7.42 7.26 5.67
CA LEU A 85 6.18 6.56 5.36
C LEU A 85 6.44 5.51 4.29
N VAL A 86 5.94 4.30 4.51
CA VAL A 86 5.82 3.25 3.50
C VAL A 86 4.36 3.15 3.09
N TYR A 87 4.09 3.29 1.79
CA TYR A 87 2.77 3.14 1.19
C TYR A 87 2.81 1.97 0.20
N ILE A 88 2.25 0.84 0.56
CA ILE A 88 2.21 -0.39 -0.25
C ILE A 88 0.79 -0.96 -0.22
N THR A 89 0.11 -0.88 -1.34
CA THR A 89 -1.19 -1.52 -1.61
C THR A 89 -1.09 -2.27 -2.93
N ASP A 90 -2.05 -3.14 -3.21
CA ASP A 90 -2.16 -3.85 -4.47
C ASP A 90 -0.90 -4.64 -4.82
N THR A 91 -0.60 -5.59 -3.95
CA THR A 91 0.54 -6.49 -4.16
C THR A 91 0.26 -7.88 -3.59
N GLY A 92 0.49 -8.91 -4.40
CA GLY A 92 0.37 -10.30 -3.95
C GLY A 92 1.51 -10.73 -3.02
N TYR A 93 2.71 -10.14 -3.16
CA TYR A 93 3.85 -10.44 -2.29
C TYR A 93 4.89 -9.32 -2.25
N ILE A 94 5.75 -9.35 -1.24
CA ILE A 94 6.92 -8.48 -1.12
C ILE A 94 8.18 -9.25 -1.51
N SER A 95 8.89 -8.78 -2.52
CA SER A 95 10.16 -9.40 -2.91
C SER A 95 11.31 -9.02 -1.97
N ASN A 96 12.28 -9.91 -1.81
CA ASN A 96 13.51 -9.62 -1.04
C ASN A 96 14.29 -8.42 -1.59
N LYS A 97 14.10 -8.07 -2.86
CA LYS A 97 14.74 -6.91 -3.49
C LYS A 97 14.22 -5.59 -2.95
N ILE A 98 12.92 -5.49 -2.64
CA ILE A 98 12.31 -4.25 -2.15
C ILE A 98 12.24 -4.17 -0.62
N ALA A 99 12.22 -5.30 0.09
CA ALA A 99 12.10 -5.36 1.54
C ALA A 99 13.09 -4.43 2.30
N PRO A 100 14.36 -4.28 1.90
CA PRO A 100 15.29 -3.38 2.58
C PRO A 100 14.85 -1.91 2.55
N TYR A 101 14.16 -1.47 1.49
CA TYR A 101 13.67 -0.09 1.38
C TYR A 101 12.48 0.18 2.29
N LEU A 102 11.70 -0.86 2.62
CA LEU A 102 10.49 -0.76 3.45
C LEU A 102 10.81 -0.78 4.95
N LYS A 103 11.97 -1.28 5.36
CA LYS A 103 12.32 -1.55 6.75
C LYS A 103 12.48 -0.27 7.58
N GLY A 104 12.04 -0.32 8.85
CA GLY A 104 12.26 0.72 9.85
C GLY A 104 11.54 2.04 9.55
N ALA A 105 10.34 1.99 8.96
CA ALA A 105 9.56 3.20 8.73
C ALA A 105 8.86 3.67 10.01
N THR A 106 8.60 4.98 10.06
CA THR A 106 7.82 5.63 11.11
C THR A 106 6.34 5.29 10.97
N TYR A 107 5.87 5.23 9.71
CA TYR A 107 4.47 4.97 9.37
C TYR A 107 4.39 3.93 8.25
N TYR A 108 3.40 3.04 8.35
CA TYR A 108 3.06 2.09 7.30
C TYR A 108 1.60 2.25 6.90
N ILE A 109 1.33 2.41 5.61
CA ILE A 109 0.05 2.12 4.98
C ILE A 109 0.30 0.89 4.14
N PHE A 110 -0.22 -0.25 4.61
CA PHE A 110 0.20 -1.55 4.10
C PHE A 110 -1.02 -2.43 3.81
N GLU A 111 -1.01 -3.12 2.67
CA GLU A 111 -2.12 -3.98 2.29
C GLU A 111 -2.34 -5.11 3.28
N SER A 112 -3.62 -5.37 3.60
CA SER A 112 -4.11 -6.56 4.28
C SER A 112 -5.49 -6.90 3.71
N ASN A 113 -5.50 -7.40 2.46
CA ASN A 113 -6.69 -7.39 1.62
C ASN A 113 -7.72 -8.41 2.08
N HIS A 114 -7.35 -9.66 2.27
CA HIS A 114 -8.30 -10.73 2.53
C HIS A 114 -7.84 -11.70 3.61
N ASP A 115 -8.82 -12.31 4.26
CA ASP A 115 -8.66 -13.52 5.02
C ASP A 115 -8.87 -14.72 4.09
N MET A 116 -7.98 -15.70 4.15
CA MET A 116 -8.03 -16.87 3.25
C MET A 116 -9.30 -17.70 3.41
N ASP A 117 -9.77 -17.88 4.63
CA ASP A 117 -11.01 -18.62 4.91
C ASP A 117 -12.23 -17.88 4.39
N CYS A 118 -12.30 -16.56 4.62
CA CYS A 118 -13.36 -15.71 4.10
C CYS A 118 -13.37 -15.72 2.57
N LEU A 119 -12.20 -15.63 1.93
CA LEU A 119 -12.07 -15.70 0.48
C LEU A 119 -12.59 -17.05 -0.05
N MET A 120 -12.15 -18.17 0.52
CA MET A 120 -12.56 -19.50 0.07
C MET A 120 -14.05 -19.76 0.28
N LYS A 121 -14.66 -19.25 1.35
CA LYS A 121 -16.12 -19.35 1.64
C LYS A 121 -16.96 -18.34 0.85
N SER A 122 -16.37 -17.34 0.22
CA SER A 122 -17.09 -16.32 -0.56
C SER A 122 -17.84 -16.91 -1.76
N LYS A 123 -18.81 -16.18 -2.28
CA LYS A 123 -19.53 -16.56 -3.51
C LYS A 123 -18.76 -16.31 -4.80
N ARG A 124 -17.52 -15.82 -4.72
CA ARG A 124 -16.69 -15.52 -5.89
C ARG A 124 -16.35 -16.80 -6.67
N PRO A 125 -16.32 -16.75 -8.01
CA PRO A 125 -15.88 -17.88 -8.83
C PRO A 125 -14.44 -18.31 -8.49
N LEU A 126 -14.13 -19.60 -8.66
CA LEU A 126 -12.82 -20.15 -8.29
C LEU A 126 -11.65 -19.41 -8.96
N PHE A 127 -11.77 -19.11 -10.25
CA PHE A 127 -10.72 -18.40 -10.97
C PHE A 127 -10.41 -17.01 -10.36
N LEU A 128 -11.45 -16.31 -9.85
CA LEU A 128 -11.25 -15.03 -9.20
C LEU A 128 -10.61 -15.17 -7.81
N LYS A 129 -10.96 -16.21 -7.04
CA LYS A 129 -10.29 -16.53 -5.78
C LYS A 129 -8.80 -16.84 -6.00
N GLN A 130 -8.50 -17.64 -7.03
CA GLN A 130 -7.11 -17.94 -7.40
C GLN A 130 -6.33 -16.68 -7.83
N ARG A 131 -6.94 -15.81 -8.63
CA ARG A 131 -6.34 -14.53 -9.02
C ARG A 131 -6.06 -13.66 -7.78
N ILE A 132 -7.03 -13.49 -6.88
CA ILE A 132 -6.90 -12.66 -5.66
C ILE A 132 -5.76 -13.18 -4.78
N SER A 133 -5.64 -14.49 -4.59
CA SER A 133 -4.63 -15.12 -3.72
C SER A 133 -3.28 -15.40 -4.41
N SER A 134 -3.09 -14.96 -5.65
CA SER A 134 -1.84 -15.19 -6.39
C SER A 134 -0.79 -14.11 -6.10
N ASP A 135 0.45 -14.37 -6.53
CA ASP A 135 1.56 -13.42 -6.39
C ASP A 135 1.33 -12.07 -7.09
N ILE A 136 0.44 -12.03 -8.09
CA ILE A 136 0.02 -10.81 -8.78
C ILE A 136 -1.37 -10.33 -8.34
N GLY A 137 -1.95 -10.95 -7.32
CA GLY A 137 -3.23 -10.56 -6.74
C GLY A 137 -3.05 -9.58 -5.58
N HIS A 138 -3.50 -10.00 -4.40
CA HIS A 138 -3.51 -9.18 -3.20
C HIS A 138 -2.96 -9.96 -1.99
N MET A 139 -2.36 -9.25 -1.05
CA MET A 139 -1.78 -9.84 0.14
C MET A 139 -2.85 -10.21 1.17
N ASN A 140 -2.82 -11.44 1.65
CA ASN A 140 -3.70 -11.89 2.73
C ASN A 140 -3.23 -11.37 4.10
N ASN A 141 -4.12 -11.45 5.12
CA ASN A 141 -3.83 -10.95 6.46
C ASN A 141 -2.59 -11.56 7.11
N VAL A 142 -2.38 -12.87 6.92
CA VAL A 142 -1.25 -13.59 7.54
C VAL A 142 0.08 -13.15 6.95
N ASP A 143 0.17 -13.07 5.63
CA ASP A 143 1.40 -12.65 4.95
C ASP A 143 1.69 -11.16 5.18
N ALA A 144 0.66 -10.31 5.19
CA ALA A 144 0.77 -8.90 5.56
C ALA A 144 1.35 -8.75 6.97
N SER A 145 0.82 -9.49 7.94
CA SER A 145 1.26 -9.46 9.34
C SER A 145 2.70 -9.97 9.50
N ARG A 146 3.07 -11.03 8.78
CA ARG A 146 4.44 -11.56 8.76
C ARG A 146 5.43 -10.56 8.20
N TRP A 147 5.07 -9.88 7.12
CA TRP A 147 5.92 -8.82 6.57
C TRP A 147 6.02 -7.65 7.53
N LEU A 148 4.91 -7.10 8.00
CA LEU A 148 4.91 -5.96 8.93
C LEU A 148 5.78 -6.23 10.16
N THR A 149 5.63 -7.39 10.81
CA THR A 149 6.44 -7.75 11.97
C THR A 149 7.94 -7.88 11.69
N SER A 150 8.33 -8.08 10.42
CA SER A 150 9.74 -8.10 9.99
C SER A 150 10.27 -6.71 9.59
N LEU A 151 9.38 -5.76 9.29
CA LEU A 151 9.70 -4.44 8.78
C LEU A 151 9.70 -3.36 9.86
N VAL A 152 8.80 -3.47 10.84
CA VAL A 152 8.67 -2.50 11.94
C VAL A 152 9.90 -2.47 12.83
N SER A 153 10.07 -1.36 13.53
CA SER A 153 11.16 -1.13 14.51
C SER A 153 10.64 -0.32 15.67
N ASN A 154 11.50 -0.04 16.66
CA ASN A 154 11.20 0.85 17.78
C ASN A 154 10.90 2.31 17.37
N GLN A 155 11.15 2.68 16.11
CA GLN A 155 10.82 4.00 15.57
C GLN A 155 9.42 4.03 14.92
N THR A 156 8.78 2.87 14.73
CA THR A 156 7.45 2.79 14.12
C THR A 156 6.41 3.32 15.10
N LYS A 157 5.65 4.32 14.64
CA LYS A 157 4.60 4.99 15.42
C LYS A 157 3.22 4.48 15.07
N GLU A 158 2.98 4.13 13.80
CA GLU A 158 1.65 3.73 13.35
C GLU A 158 1.72 2.78 12.16
N VAL A 159 0.81 1.81 12.17
CA VAL A 159 0.54 0.89 11.06
C VAL A 159 -0.94 0.97 10.70
N VAL A 160 -1.22 1.37 9.48
CA VAL A 160 -2.56 1.38 8.89
C VAL A 160 -2.70 0.19 7.96
N LEU A 161 -3.56 -0.77 8.31
CA LEU A 161 -3.94 -1.85 7.40
C LEU A 161 -4.91 -1.29 6.36
N ALA A 162 -4.52 -1.36 5.11
CA ALA A 162 -5.21 -0.74 3.98
C ALA A 162 -5.70 -1.76 2.96
N HIS A 163 -6.52 -1.30 2.02
CA HIS A 163 -7.06 -2.09 0.91
C HIS A 163 -7.81 -3.35 1.38
N ILE A 164 -8.53 -3.23 2.49
CA ILE A 164 -9.29 -4.33 3.13
C ILE A 164 -10.53 -4.65 2.29
N SER A 165 -10.65 -5.89 1.85
CA SER A 165 -11.81 -6.35 1.06
C SER A 165 -13.09 -6.33 1.90
N SER A 166 -14.13 -5.67 1.40
CA SER A 166 -15.46 -5.65 2.04
C SER A 166 -16.14 -7.03 2.06
N ASP A 167 -15.83 -7.90 1.09
CA ASP A 167 -16.47 -9.21 0.93
C ASP A 167 -15.69 -10.36 1.58
N CYS A 168 -14.35 -10.23 1.61
CA CYS A 168 -13.46 -11.32 1.97
C CYS A 168 -12.57 -10.99 3.18
N ASN A 169 -12.93 -9.94 3.94
CA ASN A 169 -12.20 -9.53 5.13
C ASN A 169 -13.10 -8.73 6.08
N LYS A 170 -12.55 -8.42 7.25
CA LYS A 170 -13.08 -7.46 8.23
C LYS A 170 -11.89 -6.75 8.88
N THR A 171 -12.05 -5.47 9.18
CA THR A 171 -11.00 -4.67 9.84
C THR A 171 -10.54 -5.32 11.14
N GLU A 172 -11.48 -5.80 11.96
CA GLU A 172 -11.19 -6.45 13.24
C GLU A 172 -10.39 -7.75 13.06
N LEU A 173 -10.71 -8.53 12.00
CA LEU A 173 -9.99 -9.77 11.70
C LEU A 173 -8.56 -9.50 11.23
N ALA A 174 -8.37 -8.51 10.34
CA ALA A 174 -7.05 -8.10 9.90
C ALA A 174 -6.19 -7.58 11.07
N LYS A 175 -6.77 -6.74 11.95
CA LYS A 175 -6.10 -6.25 13.17
C LYS A 175 -5.74 -7.39 14.12
N GLN A 176 -6.65 -8.30 14.39
CA GLN A 176 -6.40 -9.42 15.29
C GLN A 176 -5.28 -10.31 14.76
N THR A 177 -5.27 -10.61 13.45
CA THR A 177 -4.20 -11.37 12.81
C THR A 177 -2.83 -10.70 12.99
N LEU A 178 -2.76 -9.37 12.86
CA LEU A 178 -1.51 -8.63 13.10
C LEU A 178 -1.09 -8.71 14.58
N ILE A 179 -2.01 -8.51 15.53
CA ILE A 179 -1.73 -8.59 16.97
C ILE A 179 -1.21 -9.99 17.33
N ASP A 180 -1.88 -11.03 16.90
CA ASP A 180 -1.51 -12.43 17.18
C ASP A 180 -0.11 -12.74 16.61
N THR A 181 0.18 -12.27 15.39
CA THR A 181 1.50 -12.42 14.76
C THR A 181 2.59 -11.64 15.53
N CYS A 182 2.27 -10.44 16.02
CA CYS A 182 3.19 -9.66 16.87
C CYS A 182 3.53 -10.42 18.18
N ILE A 183 2.54 -11.00 18.82
CA ILE A 183 2.72 -11.81 20.05
C ILE A 183 3.58 -13.03 19.74
N GLU A 184 3.26 -13.79 18.71
CA GLU A 184 4.00 -14.99 18.28
C GLU A 184 5.48 -14.68 18.00
N ARG A 185 5.76 -13.54 17.40
CA ARG A 185 7.11 -13.14 16.99
C ARG A 185 7.84 -12.25 17.99
N ASN A 186 7.25 -11.99 19.17
CA ASN A 186 7.78 -11.10 20.19
C ASN A 186 8.08 -9.68 19.68
N VAL A 187 7.24 -9.16 18.81
CA VAL A 187 7.29 -7.78 18.30
C VAL A 187 6.36 -6.93 19.17
N PRO A 188 6.82 -5.81 19.77
CA PRO A 188 5.95 -4.95 20.57
C PRO A 188 4.77 -4.40 19.75
N VAL A 189 3.55 -4.54 20.27
CA VAL A 189 2.34 -3.95 19.70
C VAL A 189 2.17 -2.56 20.30
N THR A 190 2.84 -1.57 19.73
CA THR A 190 2.79 -0.17 20.21
C THR A 190 2.32 0.81 19.13
N PHE A 191 1.66 0.31 18.11
CA PHE A 191 1.20 1.06 16.94
C PHE A 191 -0.28 0.83 16.64
#